data_fd86ead5ef3395eb2c28221a29f5e812
#
_entry.id   fd86ead5ef3395eb2c28221a29f5e812
#
_cell.length_a   1.000
_cell.length_b   1.000
_cell.length_c   1.000
_cell.angle_alpha   90.00
_cell.angle_beta   90.00
_cell.angle_gamma   90.00
#
_symmetry.space_group_name_H-M   'P 1'
#
loop_
_entity.id
_entity.type
_entity.pdbx_description
1 polymer ?
#
loop_
_entity_poly.entity_id
_entity_poly.type
_entity_poly.pdbx_seq_one_letter_code
_entity_poly.pdbx_strand_id
1 'polypeptide(L)'
;SPTAYRFTDKMHEDHPEAIGQLSNGHPYDVSTNIFERLPQVFFDEKPNDENEYIRILGRVGNVRTMKYVRRDYIREVENLDGYKLFLSSANSNGVFGETLTLPFVGEPGVGNTETFISIGNFSSICEANAVKKYIATKFVRALLGVLKTTHHLTPETWKYVPQQDFGETSDVDWSLSVDDVNDFLCKKYQLTSEEILFINEKVQAMKDSAEE
;
A
#
# COMPACT_ATOMS: atom_id res chain seq x y z
N SER A 1 8.46 6.31 -1.48
CA SER A 1 8.99 4.93 -1.51
C SER A 1 8.15 4.03 -0.64
N PRO A 2 8.03 2.74 -0.96
CA PRO A 2 7.36 1.78 -0.08
C PRO A 2 8.03 1.74 1.29
N THR A 3 7.24 1.77 2.35
CA THR A 3 7.72 1.72 3.72
C THR A 3 7.77 0.26 4.19
N ALA A 4 8.90 -0.17 4.73
CA ALA A 4 9.07 -1.47 5.37
C ALA A 4 8.99 -1.33 6.89
N TYR A 5 8.08 -2.08 7.52
CA TYR A 5 7.95 -2.13 8.97
C TYR A 5 8.89 -3.18 9.55
N ARG A 6 9.57 -2.85 10.63
CA ARG A 6 10.57 -3.72 11.27
C ARG A 6 10.40 -3.70 12.78
N PHE A 7 10.79 -4.79 13.42
CA PHE A 7 10.85 -4.88 14.87
C PHE A 7 11.99 -4.03 15.47
N THR A 8 11.82 -3.67 16.73
CA THR A 8 12.84 -3.04 17.56
C THR A 8 13.62 -4.07 18.36
N ASP A 9 14.75 -3.64 18.95
CA ASP A 9 15.47 -4.47 19.90
C ASP A 9 14.63 -4.77 21.16
N LYS A 10 13.76 -3.84 21.56
CA LYS A 10 12.83 -4.02 22.69
C LYS A 10 11.92 -5.25 22.51
N MET A 11 11.43 -5.51 21.30
CA MET A 11 10.65 -6.73 21.03
C MET A 11 11.48 -7.97 21.28
N HIS A 12 12.75 -7.99 20.87
CA HIS A 12 13.64 -9.13 21.10
C HIS A 12 14.08 -9.29 22.55
N GLU A 13 14.20 -8.18 23.30
CA GLU A 13 14.49 -8.22 24.73
C GLU A 13 13.32 -8.83 25.53
N ASP A 14 12.09 -8.45 25.19
CA ASP A 14 10.89 -8.94 25.86
C ASP A 14 10.51 -10.37 25.38
N HIS A 15 10.89 -10.73 24.15
CA HIS A 15 10.60 -12.02 23.51
C HIS A 15 11.86 -12.66 22.92
N PRO A 16 12.84 -13.08 23.74
CA PRO A 16 14.09 -13.67 23.24
C PRO A 16 13.88 -14.95 22.43
N GLU A 17 12.80 -15.68 22.66
CA GLU A 17 12.41 -16.86 21.88
C GLU A 17 12.05 -16.54 20.43
N ALA A 18 11.69 -15.29 20.14
CA ALA A 18 11.29 -14.85 18.80
C ALA A 18 12.41 -15.03 17.77
N ILE A 19 13.68 -14.93 18.18
CA ILE A 19 14.83 -15.09 17.29
C ILE A 19 14.80 -16.46 16.61
N GLY A 20 14.44 -17.50 17.31
CA GLY A 20 14.32 -18.87 16.77
C GLY A 20 13.08 -19.09 15.87
N GLN A 21 12.09 -18.21 15.97
CA GLN A 21 10.84 -18.27 15.21
C GLN A 21 10.85 -17.41 13.95
N LEU A 22 11.79 -16.48 13.86
CA LEU A 22 11.95 -15.58 12.69
C LEU A 22 12.83 -16.22 11.61
N SER A 23 12.79 -15.63 10.41
CA SER A 23 13.60 -16.12 9.28
C SER A 23 15.08 -15.85 9.51
N ASN A 24 15.93 -16.83 9.22
CA ASN A 24 17.38 -16.65 9.26
C ASN A 24 17.81 -15.50 8.33
N GLY A 25 18.60 -14.58 8.88
CA GLY A 25 19.04 -13.38 8.16
C GLY A 25 18.06 -12.21 8.16
N HIS A 26 16.83 -12.40 8.67
CA HIS A 26 15.76 -11.39 8.71
C HIS A 26 15.10 -11.29 10.09
N PRO A 27 15.88 -11.10 11.19
CA PRO A 27 15.35 -11.17 12.55
C PRO A 27 14.48 -9.97 12.95
N TYR A 28 14.41 -8.93 12.14
CA TYR A 28 13.63 -7.73 12.44
C TYR A 28 12.47 -7.50 11.47
N ASP A 29 12.30 -8.34 10.45
CA ASP A 29 11.31 -8.09 9.42
C ASP A 29 9.92 -8.54 9.86
N VAL A 30 8.92 -7.67 9.66
CA VAL A 30 7.50 -7.98 9.86
C VAL A 30 7.02 -8.76 8.64
N SER A 31 7.44 -10.03 8.57
CA SER A 31 7.28 -10.90 7.41
C SER A 31 5.83 -11.29 7.14
N THR A 32 5.57 -11.85 5.96
CA THR A 32 4.22 -12.21 5.49
C THR A 32 3.45 -13.11 6.47
N ASN A 33 4.11 -14.08 7.10
CA ASN A 33 3.50 -15.06 8.02
C ASN A 33 3.77 -14.76 9.49
N ILE A 34 4.04 -13.51 9.82
CA ILE A 34 4.47 -13.13 11.17
C ILE A 34 3.41 -13.42 12.25
N PHE A 35 2.12 -13.31 11.92
CA PHE A 35 1.04 -13.57 12.85
C PHE A 35 0.98 -15.03 13.32
N GLU A 36 1.42 -15.94 12.46
CA GLU A 36 1.50 -17.38 12.76
C GLU A 36 2.79 -17.72 13.50
N ARG A 37 3.87 -17.00 13.19
CA ARG A 37 5.18 -17.23 13.80
C ARG A 37 5.29 -16.67 15.21
N LEU A 38 4.71 -15.49 15.47
CA LEU A 38 4.80 -14.77 16.73
C LEU A 38 3.40 -14.48 17.32
N PRO A 39 2.56 -15.50 17.56
CA PRO A 39 1.21 -15.28 18.10
C PRO A 39 1.22 -14.62 19.48
N GLN A 40 2.31 -14.72 20.24
CA GLN A 40 2.47 -14.08 21.55
C GLN A 40 2.72 -12.56 21.44
N VAL A 41 3.08 -12.05 20.26
CA VAL A 41 3.37 -10.62 20.01
C VAL A 41 2.18 -9.91 19.40
N PHE A 42 1.31 -10.64 18.68
CA PHE A 42 0.19 -10.10 17.91
C PHE A 42 -1.15 -10.55 18.47
N PHE A 43 -2.04 -9.61 18.74
CA PHE A 43 -3.33 -9.84 19.41
C PHE A 43 -4.50 -9.50 18.48
N ASP A 44 -5.60 -10.28 18.58
CA ASP A 44 -6.83 -9.99 17.83
C ASP A 44 -7.58 -8.79 18.42
N GLU A 45 -7.51 -8.60 19.73
CA GLU A 45 -8.07 -7.46 20.45
C GLU A 45 -6.97 -6.67 21.13
N LYS A 46 -7.19 -5.36 21.29
CA LYS A 46 -6.24 -4.51 22.00
C LYS A 46 -6.18 -4.93 23.48
N PRO A 47 -5.00 -5.34 23.99
CA PRO A 47 -4.83 -5.64 25.39
C PRO A 47 -5.19 -4.46 26.29
N ASN A 48 -5.78 -4.77 27.43
CA ASN A 48 -6.15 -3.78 28.44
C ASN A 48 -5.02 -3.61 29.47
N ASP A 49 -3.95 -2.99 29.07
CA ASP A 49 -2.79 -2.65 29.91
C ASP A 49 -2.35 -1.19 29.66
N GLU A 50 -1.22 -0.79 30.22
CA GLU A 50 -0.71 0.58 30.12
C GLU A 50 0.10 0.84 28.83
N ASN A 51 0.27 -0.17 27.96
CA ASN A 51 1.07 -0.02 26.76
C ASN A 51 0.28 0.63 25.62
N GLU A 52 1.00 1.32 24.75
CA GLU A 52 0.46 1.81 23.49
C GLU A 52 0.49 0.72 22.43
N TYR A 53 -0.58 0.63 21.66
CA TYR A 53 -0.74 -0.38 20.61
C TYR A 53 -1.04 0.28 19.27
N ILE A 54 -0.43 -0.27 18.22
CA ILE A 54 -0.77 -0.01 16.83
C ILE A 54 -1.38 -1.26 16.20
N ARG A 55 -1.93 -1.13 15.01
CA ARG A 55 -2.43 -2.25 14.22
C ARG A 55 -1.49 -2.58 13.08
N ILE A 56 -1.30 -3.84 12.79
CA ILE A 56 -0.56 -4.31 11.61
C ILE A 56 -1.52 -5.07 10.70
N LEU A 57 -1.56 -4.63 9.44
CA LEU A 57 -2.25 -5.31 8.37
C LEU A 57 -1.39 -6.46 7.84
N GLY A 58 -1.95 -7.63 7.79
CA GLY A 58 -1.32 -8.82 7.22
C GLY A 58 -2.36 -9.75 6.63
N ARG A 59 -2.00 -11.03 6.52
CA ARG A 59 -2.91 -12.10 6.14
C ARG A 59 -2.76 -13.28 7.10
N VAL A 60 -3.87 -13.95 7.36
CA VAL A 60 -3.91 -15.30 7.95
C VAL A 60 -4.54 -16.20 6.90
N GLY A 61 -3.77 -17.13 6.35
CA GLY A 61 -4.15 -17.80 5.12
C GLY A 61 -4.35 -16.78 3.98
N ASN A 62 -5.52 -16.78 3.35
CA ASN A 62 -5.87 -15.84 2.27
C ASN A 62 -6.70 -14.63 2.76
N VAL A 63 -7.01 -14.56 4.06
CA VAL A 63 -7.87 -13.50 4.61
C VAL A 63 -7.03 -12.33 5.10
N ARG A 64 -7.39 -11.11 4.67
CA ARG A 64 -6.82 -9.89 5.23
C ARG A 64 -7.19 -9.78 6.71
N THR A 65 -6.18 -9.57 7.53
CA THR A 65 -6.35 -9.56 8.99
C THR A 65 -5.56 -8.41 9.57
N MET A 66 -6.15 -7.70 10.54
CA MET A 66 -5.44 -6.71 11.34
C MET A 66 -5.25 -7.26 12.75
N LYS A 67 -4.02 -7.15 13.26
CA LYS A 67 -3.71 -7.50 14.64
C LYS A 67 -3.03 -6.36 15.36
N TYR A 68 -3.26 -6.30 16.67
CA TYR A 68 -2.60 -5.33 17.53
C TYR A 68 -1.21 -5.83 17.92
N VAL A 69 -0.28 -4.89 17.99
CA VAL A 69 1.09 -5.09 18.49
C VAL A 69 1.48 -3.85 19.30
N ARG A 70 2.31 -4.03 20.32
CA ARG A 70 2.85 -2.89 21.06
C ARG A 70 3.60 -1.96 20.12
N ARG A 71 3.35 -0.65 20.27
CA ARG A 71 3.97 0.38 19.43
C ARG A 71 5.49 0.36 19.54
N ASP A 72 6.02 0.19 20.75
CA ASP A 72 7.46 0.15 21.03
C ASP A 72 8.18 -1.10 20.48
N TYR A 73 7.43 -2.10 19.96
CA TYR A 73 7.98 -3.24 19.25
C TYR A 73 8.21 -2.99 17.76
N ILE A 74 7.65 -1.92 17.22
CA ILE A 74 7.78 -1.54 15.81
C ILE A 74 8.64 -0.28 15.71
N ARG A 75 9.65 -0.30 14.82
CA ARG A 75 10.49 0.87 14.55
C ARG A 75 9.64 2.00 14.00
N GLU A 76 9.91 3.21 14.48
CA GLU A 76 9.27 4.40 13.95
C GLU A 76 9.56 4.56 12.45
N VAL A 77 8.50 4.78 11.68
CA VAL A 77 8.54 5.04 10.25
C VAL A 77 7.67 6.25 9.94
N GLU A 78 8.09 7.03 8.97
CA GLU A 78 7.51 8.33 8.64
C GLU A 78 5.99 8.30 8.44
N ASN A 79 5.46 7.23 7.85
CA ASN A 79 4.04 7.16 7.52
C ASN A 79 3.17 6.39 8.53
N LEU A 80 3.71 6.01 9.68
CA LEU A 80 2.93 5.24 10.67
C LEU A 80 1.73 6.06 11.16
N ASP A 81 1.94 7.34 11.46
CA ASP A 81 0.92 8.22 12.04
C ASP A 81 0.21 9.11 11.01
N GLY A 82 0.44 8.92 9.71
CA GLY A 82 -0.29 9.57 8.65
C GLY A 82 -1.29 8.63 7.96
N TYR A 83 -2.16 9.20 7.13
CA TYR A 83 -2.94 8.41 6.17
C TYR A 83 -2.02 7.92 5.05
N LYS A 84 -2.28 6.73 4.55
CA LYS A 84 -1.49 6.07 3.50
C LYS A 84 -2.35 5.18 2.64
N LEU A 85 -1.78 4.66 1.55
CA LEU A 85 -2.43 3.62 0.76
C LEU A 85 -1.69 2.31 0.95
N PHE A 86 -2.45 1.23 1.11
CA PHE A 86 -1.94 -0.14 1.06
C PHE A 86 -2.21 -0.77 -0.29
N LEU A 87 -1.19 -1.41 -0.85
CA LEU A 87 -1.27 -2.24 -2.04
C LEU A 87 -0.66 -3.62 -1.74
N SER A 88 -1.13 -4.66 -2.41
CA SER A 88 -0.44 -5.95 -2.33
C SER A 88 0.98 -5.84 -2.90
N SER A 89 1.98 -6.40 -2.23
CA SER A 89 3.38 -6.35 -2.67
C SER A 89 3.61 -7.14 -3.96
N ALA A 90 2.88 -8.24 -4.15
CA ALA A 90 2.89 -9.05 -5.34
C ALA A 90 1.59 -8.87 -6.12
N ASN A 91 1.70 -8.30 -7.31
CA ASN A 91 0.58 -8.04 -8.21
C ASN A 91 1.02 -8.27 -9.63
N SER A 92 0.54 -9.28 -10.29
CA SER A 92 0.42 -9.36 -11.74
C SER A 92 -0.13 -10.71 -12.17
N ASN A 93 -1.09 -10.69 -13.07
CA ASN A 93 -1.47 -11.83 -13.91
C ASN A 93 -0.76 -11.78 -15.28
N GLY A 94 0.17 -10.84 -15.49
CA GLY A 94 0.92 -10.68 -16.75
C GLY A 94 0.21 -9.86 -17.82
N VAL A 95 -0.97 -9.33 -17.57
CA VAL A 95 -1.71 -8.50 -18.52
C VAL A 95 -1.27 -7.03 -18.39
N PHE A 96 -1.09 -6.36 -19.53
CA PHE A 96 -0.72 -4.94 -19.56
C PHE A 96 -1.78 -4.09 -18.88
N GLY A 97 -1.36 -3.21 -17.97
CA GLY A 97 -2.26 -2.35 -17.20
C GLY A 97 -3.00 -3.01 -16.04
N GLU A 98 -2.94 -4.33 -15.88
CA GLU A 98 -3.35 -5.04 -14.67
C GLU A 98 -2.20 -5.17 -13.68
N THR A 99 -1.63 -4.05 -13.35
CA THR A 99 -0.40 -3.97 -12.56
C THR A 99 -0.65 -3.80 -11.07
N LEU A 100 -1.90 -3.55 -10.69
CA LEU A 100 -2.29 -3.22 -9.33
C LEU A 100 -3.62 -3.87 -8.96
N THR A 101 -3.75 -4.30 -7.71
CA THR A 101 -5.05 -4.43 -7.05
C THR A 101 -5.52 -3.05 -6.60
N LEU A 102 -6.83 -2.85 -6.44
CA LEU A 102 -7.35 -1.57 -5.96
C LEU A 102 -6.73 -1.25 -4.59
N PRO A 103 -6.04 -0.10 -4.47
CA PRO A 103 -5.49 0.32 -3.19
C PRO A 103 -6.60 0.59 -2.16
N PHE A 104 -6.30 0.42 -0.90
CA PHE A 104 -7.19 0.87 0.16
C PHE A 104 -6.47 1.81 1.13
N VAL A 105 -7.24 2.70 1.74
CA VAL A 105 -6.70 3.72 2.63
C VAL A 105 -6.38 3.09 3.99
N GLY A 106 -5.16 3.31 4.45
CA GLY A 106 -4.72 3.01 5.80
C GLY A 106 -4.82 4.24 6.70
N GLU A 107 -5.37 4.05 7.89
CA GLU A 107 -5.50 5.07 8.91
C GLU A 107 -4.18 5.30 9.67
N PRO A 108 -4.04 6.43 10.40
CA PRO A 108 -2.97 6.61 11.37
C PRO A 108 -2.89 5.45 12.38
N GLY A 109 -1.68 5.08 12.77
CA GLY A 109 -1.43 3.95 13.68
C GLY A 109 -1.64 2.56 13.05
N VAL A 110 -1.66 2.46 11.72
CA VAL A 110 -1.73 1.18 11.01
C VAL A 110 -0.48 0.98 10.16
N GLY A 111 0.27 -0.09 10.44
CA GLY A 111 1.37 -0.59 9.61
C GLY A 111 0.97 -1.83 8.80
N ASN A 112 1.95 -2.45 8.15
CA ASN A 112 1.71 -3.66 7.33
C ASN A 112 2.86 -4.67 7.41
N THR A 113 2.53 -5.93 7.16
CA THR A 113 3.51 -6.98 6.87
C THR A 113 4.04 -6.84 5.44
N GLU A 114 5.10 -7.59 5.11
CA GLU A 114 5.67 -7.64 3.75
C GLU A 114 4.68 -8.09 2.65
N THR A 115 3.52 -8.62 3.02
CA THR A 115 2.44 -8.93 2.08
C THR A 115 1.91 -7.69 1.36
N PHE A 116 2.04 -6.54 2.01
CA PHE A 116 1.60 -5.26 1.48
C PHE A 116 2.77 -4.27 1.40
N ILE A 117 2.59 -3.27 0.56
CA ILE A 117 3.40 -2.05 0.59
C ILE A 117 2.51 -0.90 1.02
N SER A 118 3.05 0.04 1.77
CA SER A 118 2.40 1.31 2.08
C SER A 118 3.09 2.45 1.35
N ILE A 119 2.29 3.33 0.76
CA ILE A 119 2.78 4.51 0.05
C ILE A 119 2.08 5.77 0.55
N GLY A 120 2.82 6.85 0.55
CA GLY A 120 2.38 8.15 1.02
C GLY A 120 2.45 8.30 2.54
N ASN A 121 2.35 9.55 2.93
CA ASN A 121 2.18 10.03 4.30
C ASN A 121 1.31 11.27 4.18
N PHE A 122 -0.01 11.05 4.17
CA PHE A 122 -0.97 12.10 3.88
C PHE A 122 -1.52 12.69 5.17
N SER A 123 -1.80 13.98 5.13
CA SER A 123 -2.33 14.71 6.30
C SER A 123 -3.83 14.45 6.51
N SER A 124 -4.53 14.02 5.45
CA SER A 124 -5.97 13.80 5.49
C SER A 124 -6.40 12.55 4.70
N ILE A 125 -7.57 12.05 5.08
CA ILE A 125 -8.24 10.96 4.34
C ILE A 125 -8.63 11.42 2.92
N CYS A 126 -8.89 12.71 2.73
CA CYS A 126 -9.23 13.29 1.42
C CYS A 126 -8.06 13.18 0.46
N GLU A 127 -6.86 13.56 0.89
CA GLU A 127 -5.63 13.39 0.11
C GLU A 127 -5.36 11.93 -0.23
N ALA A 128 -5.48 11.03 0.76
CA ALA A 128 -5.30 9.59 0.53
C ALA A 128 -6.30 9.03 -0.49
N ASN A 129 -7.57 9.47 -0.44
CA ASN A 129 -8.57 9.07 -1.43
C ASN A 129 -8.29 9.66 -2.82
N ALA A 130 -7.78 10.89 -2.91
CA ALA A 130 -7.37 11.48 -4.19
C ALA A 130 -6.24 10.65 -4.83
N VAL A 131 -5.23 10.26 -4.06
CA VAL A 131 -4.15 9.39 -4.53
C VAL A 131 -4.66 8.00 -4.92
N LYS A 132 -5.59 7.42 -4.14
CA LYS A 132 -6.25 6.15 -4.49
C LYS A 132 -6.93 6.26 -5.85
N LYS A 133 -7.69 7.33 -6.08
CA LYS A 133 -8.37 7.60 -7.35
C LYS A 133 -7.36 7.77 -8.49
N TYR A 134 -6.31 8.54 -8.28
CA TYR A 134 -5.24 8.75 -9.26
C TYR A 134 -4.61 7.42 -9.71
N ILE A 135 -4.22 6.58 -8.75
CA ILE A 135 -3.62 5.27 -9.02
C ILE A 135 -4.58 4.35 -9.77
N ALA A 136 -5.89 4.46 -9.53
CA ALA A 136 -6.91 3.65 -10.19
C ALA A 136 -7.12 4.04 -11.67
N THR A 137 -6.69 5.23 -12.11
CA THR A 137 -6.86 5.66 -13.51
C THR A 137 -6.14 4.73 -14.49
N LYS A 138 -6.69 4.59 -15.69
CA LYS A 138 -6.04 3.85 -16.77
C LYS A 138 -4.72 4.52 -17.20
N PHE A 139 -4.65 5.85 -17.12
CA PHE A 139 -3.44 6.64 -17.39
C PHE A 139 -2.26 6.18 -16.54
N VAL A 140 -2.41 6.16 -15.21
CA VAL A 140 -1.33 5.73 -14.31
C VAL A 140 -0.98 4.27 -14.52
N ARG A 141 -1.98 3.40 -14.68
CA ARG A 141 -1.76 1.96 -14.86
C ARG A 141 -1.09 1.63 -16.19
N ALA A 142 -1.34 2.40 -17.23
CA ALA A 142 -0.62 2.29 -18.49
C ALA A 142 0.86 2.63 -18.32
N LEU A 143 1.17 3.75 -17.64
CA LEU A 143 2.56 4.14 -17.35
C LEU A 143 3.29 3.07 -16.52
N LEU A 144 2.64 2.55 -15.48
CA LEU A 144 3.20 1.45 -14.69
C LEU A 144 3.40 0.20 -15.54
N GLY A 145 2.47 -0.11 -16.44
CA GLY A 145 2.53 -1.27 -17.33
C GLY A 145 3.71 -1.25 -18.29
N VAL A 146 4.08 -0.07 -18.80
CA VAL A 146 5.24 0.10 -19.68
C VAL A 146 6.56 -0.22 -18.96
N LEU A 147 6.64 0.10 -17.67
CA LEU A 147 7.88 0.00 -16.89
C LEU A 147 7.99 -1.29 -16.08
N LYS A 148 6.88 -1.98 -15.89
CA LYS A 148 6.84 -3.19 -15.06
C LYS A 148 7.39 -4.38 -15.81
N THR A 149 8.64 -4.73 -15.53
CA THR A 149 9.33 -5.90 -16.08
C THR A 149 9.26 -7.14 -15.17
N THR A 150 8.80 -6.97 -13.92
CA THR A 150 8.70 -8.04 -12.91
C THR A 150 7.33 -8.03 -12.21
N HIS A 151 7.04 -9.08 -11.43
CA HIS A 151 5.80 -9.16 -10.65
C HIS A 151 5.75 -8.18 -9.45
N HIS A 152 6.86 -7.55 -9.10
CA HIS A 152 6.94 -6.63 -7.97
C HIS A 152 6.86 -5.17 -8.39
N LEU A 153 6.19 -4.36 -7.56
CA LEU A 153 6.19 -2.91 -7.65
C LEU A 153 7.43 -2.38 -6.93
N THR A 154 8.37 -1.85 -7.70
CA THR A 154 9.59 -1.25 -7.16
C THR A 154 9.55 0.28 -7.30
N PRO A 155 10.38 1.04 -6.56
CA PRO A 155 10.48 2.49 -6.75
C PRO A 155 10.74 2.90 -8.20
N GLU A 156 11.50 2.10 -8.95
CA GLU A 156 11.79 2.34 -10.37
C GLU A 156 10.54 2.29 -11.25
N THR A 157 9.56 1.46 -10.89
CA THR A 157 8.29 1.36 -11.63
C THR A 157 7.49 2.67 -11.55
N TRP A 158 7.60 3.39 -10.42
CA TRP A 158 6.89 4.65 -10.18
C TRP A 158 7.60 5.89 -10.73
N LYS A 159 8.84 5.77 -11.15
CA LYS A 159 9.71 6.90 -11.53
C LYS A 159 9.10 7.82 -12.58
N TYR A 160 8.31 7.28 -13.50
CA TYR A 160 7.72 8.04 -14.61
C TYR A 160 6.23 8.34 -14.41
N VAL A 161 5.66 7.94 -13.27
CA VAL A 161 4.30 8.36 -12.91
C VAL A 161 4.36 9.80 -12.42
N PRO A 162 3.73 10.75 -13.10
CA PRO A 162 3.80 12.16 -12.73
C PRO A 162 3.20 12.39 -11.34
N GLN A 163 3.93 13.09 -10.49
CA GLN A 163 3.40 13.51 -9.20
C GLN A 163 2.36 14.61 -9.41
N GLN A 164 1.22 14.48 -8.73
CA GLN A 164 0.15 15.47 -8.71
C GLN A 164 0.12 16.20 -7.36
N ASP A 165 -0.54 17.36 -7.34
CA ASP A 165 -1.06 17.93 -6.11
C ASP A 165 -2.38 17.21 -5.77
N PHE A 166 -2.52 16.74 -4.53
CA PHE A 166 -3.70 16.04 -4.04
C PHE A 166 -4.47 16.85 -3.00
N GLY A 167 -3.99 18.07 -2.71
CA GLY A 167 -4.60 19.01 -1.78
C GLY A 167 -5.65 19.89 -2.44
N GLU A 168 -6.09 20.88 -1.69
CA GLU A 168 -7.13 21.84 -2.10
C GLU A 168 -6.70 22.76 -3.26
N THR A 169 -5.39 22.90 -3.48
CA THR A 169 -4.81 23.75 -4.55
C THR A 169 -4.60 22.99 -5.86
N SER A 170 -5.00 21.72 -5.90
CA SER A 170 -4.86 20.88 -7.09
C SER A 170 -5.59 21.45 -8.31
N ASP A 171 -4.95 21.35 -9.46
CA ASP A 171 -5.60 21.61 -10.75
C ASP A 171 -6.51 20.46 -11.19
N VAL A 172 -6.44 19.32 -10.52
CA VAL A 172 -7.32 18.16 -10.73
C VAL A 172 -8.46 18.22 -9.73
N ASP A 173 -9.68 18.15 -10.22
CA ASP A 173 -10.85 17.98 -9.35
C ASP A 173 -10.98 16.52 -8.90
N TRP A 174 -10.49 16.23 -7.71
CA TRP A 174 -10.53 14.88 -7.12
C TRP A 174 -11.92 14.44 -6.67
N SER A 175 -12.95 15.27 -6.75
CA SER A 175 -14.35 14.90 -6.48
C SER A 175 -14.97 14.08 -7.63
N LEU A 176 -14.44 14.26 -8.85
CA LEU A 176 -14.91 13.60 -10.07
C LEU A 176 -14.75 12.09 -10.04
N SER A 177 -15.40 11.39 -10.98
CA SER A 177 -15.22 9.95 -11.17
C SER A 177 -13.78 9.59 -11.59
N VAL A 178 -13.39 8.32 -11.45
CA VAL A 178 -12.07 7.85 -11.92
C VAL A 178 -11.92 8.06 -13.42
N ASP A 179 -12.99 7.88 -14.20
CA ASP A 179 -12.95 8.04 -15.65
C ASP A 179 -12.82 9.51 -16.04
N ASP A 180 -13.53 10.43 -15.38
CA ASP A 180 -13.39 11.87 -15.64
C ASP A 180 -11.99 12.37 -15.27
N VAL A 181 -11.43 11.92 -14.15
CA VAL A 181 -10.04 12.21 -13.75
C VAL A 181 -9.07 11.65 -14.79
N ASN A 182 -9.31 10.43 -15.26
CA ASN A 182 -8.49 9.83 -16.32
C ASN A 182 -8.48 10.68 -17.58
N ASP A 183 -9.65 11.14 -18.03
CA ASP A 183 -9.79 11.97 -19.23
C ASP A 183 -9.11 13.34 -19.06
N PHE A 184 -9.24 13.93 -17.88
CA PHE A 184 -8.52 15.15 -17.52
C PHE A 184 -7.00 14.95 -17.62
N LEU A 185 -6.46 13.89 -17.05
CA LEU A 185 -5.03 13.57 -17.09
C LEU A 185 -4.53 13.34 -18.53
N CYS A 186 -5.29 12.58 -19.33
CA CYS A 186 -4.94 12.39 -20.74
C CYS A 186 -4.82 13.73 -21.50
N LYS A 187 -5.72 14.68 -21.25
CA LYS A 187 -5.68 16.02 -21.83
C LYS A 187 -4.51 16.84 -21.27
N LYS A 188 -4.33 16.84 -19.94
CA LYS A 188 -3.25 17.56 -19.25
C LYS A 188 -1.88 17.18 -19.79
N TYR A 189 -1.66 15.88 -20.04
CA TYR A 189 -0.41 15.33 -20.55
C TYR A 189 -0.38 15.22 -22.08
N GLN A 190 -1.38 15.80 -22.78
CA GLN A 190 -1.43 15.93 -24.24
C GLN A 190 -1.31 14.58 -24.98
N LEU A 191 -1.94 13.53 -24.45
CA LEU A 191 -1.98 12.26 -25.14
C LEU A 191 -2.73 12.39 -26.47
N THR A 192 -2.19 11.76 -27.51
CA THR A 192 -2.85 11.68 -28.81
C THR A 192 -4.08 10.78 -28.77
N SER A 193 -4.97 10.93 -29.73
CA SER A 193 -6.15 10.05 -29.84
C SER A 193 -5.79 8.57 -29.97
N GLU A 194 -4.66 8.27 -30.63
CA GLU A 194 -4.17 6.90 -30.79
C GLU A 194 -3.69 6.32 -29.45
N GLU A 195 -2.97 7.10 -28.64
CA GLU A 195 -2.53 6.70 -27.30
C GLU A 195 -3.71 6.48 -26.35
N ILE A 196 -4.71 7.38 -26.39
CA ILE A 196 -5.93 7.24 -25.59
C ILE A 196 -6.70 5.97 -25.99
N LEU A 197 -6.82 5.70 -27.29
CA LEU A 197 -7.46 4.49 -27.80
C LEU A 197 -6.72 3.24 -27.32
N PHE A 198 -5.40 3.22 -27.47
CA PHE A 198 -4.54 2.13 -26.99
C PHE A 198 -4.74 1.86 -25.49
N ILE A 199 -4.70 2.92 -24.66
CA ILE A 199 -4.90 2.80 -23.20
C ILE A 199 -6.28 2.21 -22.91
N ASN A 200 -7.32 2.71 -23.59
CA ASN A 200 -8.69 2.24 -23.36
C ASN A 200 -8.92 0.79 -23.77
N GLU A 201 -8.25 0.32 -24.82
CA GLU A 201 -8.33 -1.06 -25.28
C GLU A 201 -7.50 -2.04 -24.43
N LYS A 202 -6.32 -1.62 -23.98
CA LYS A 202 -5.36 -2.49 -23.31
C LYS A 202 -5.45 -2.48 -21.80
N VAL A 203 -5.91 -1.39 -21.20
CA VAL A 203 -6.04 -1.26 -19.75
C VAL A 203 -7.50 -1.41 -19.34
N GLN A 204 -7.85 -2.54 -18.75
CA GLN A 204 -9.21 -2.78 -18.28
C GLN A 204 -9.57 -1.90 -17.08
N ALA A 205 -10.86 -1.62 -16.88
CA ALA A 205 -11.31 -0.94 -15.67
C ALA A 205 -10.94 -1.77 -14.42
N MET A 206 -10.54 -1.11 -13.34
CA MET A 206 -10.40 -1.81 -12.06
C MET A 206 -11.77 -2.25 -11.56
N LYS A 207 -11.90 -3.52 -11.21
CA LYS A 207 -13.09 -4.00 -10.51
C LYS A 207 -13.00 -3.52 -9.07
N ASP A 208 -14.07 -2.94 -8.56
CA ASP A 208 -14.18 -2.72 -7.12
C ASP A 208 -14.12 -4.09 -6.43
N SER A 209 -13.04 -4.34 -5.72
CA SER A 209 -12.93 -5.50 -4.84
C SER A 209 -13.68 -5.19 -3.53
N ALA A 210 -14.97 -4.96 -3.66
CA ALA A 210 -15.89 -4.89 -2.53
C ALA A 210 -16.44 -6.28 -2.22
N GLU A 211 -15.60 -7.31 -2.21
CA GLU A 211 -15.98 -8.67 -1.75
C GLU A 211 -14.77 -9.60 -1.93
N GLU A 212 -13.80 -9.56 -0.98
CA GLU A 212 -13.01 -10.74 -0.60
C GLU A 212 -12.44 -10.53 0.82
#